data_43c06e4b0816c6415638f88ac23dc9f4
#
_entry.id   43c06e4b0816c6415638f88ac23dc9f4
#
_cell.length_a   1.000
_cell.length_b   1.000
_cell.length_c   1.000
_cell.angle_alpha   90.00
_cell.angle_beta   90.00
_cell.angle_gamma   90.00
#
_symmetry.space_group_name_H-M   'P 1'
#
loop_
_entity.id
_entity.type
_entity.pdbx_description
1 polymer ?
#
loop_
_entity_poly.entity_id
_entity_poly.type
_entity_poly.pdbx_seq_one_letter_code
_entity_poly.pdbx_strand_id
1 'polypeptide(L)'
;MFLSLLLSGFLTFVELNCENLFDYHHDEGKDDTEYLPEATRHWTKQRYWRKLNNIAQELLSCSDDGIPDLIALCEVENDSTLNDLTKRSLLRHAGYEYLMTNSPDVRGIDVALLYSPFTFAPIRSYSLRVTPVEHM
;
A
#
# COMPACT_ATOMS: atom_id res chain seq x y z
N MET A 1 -31.79 28.30 -13.16
CA MET A 1 -31.80 27.90 -11.74
C MET A 1 -30.66 26.92 -11.55
N PHE A 2 -29.60 27.35 -10.88
CA PHE A 2 -28.50 26.47 -10.56
C PHE A 2 -28.79 25.77 -9.22
N LEU A 3 -28.98 24.45 -9.23
CA LEU A 3 -29.07 23.67 -8.03
C LEU A 3 -27.64 23.42 -7.52
N SER A 4 -27.21 24.20 -6.53
CA SER A 4 -25.96 23.94 -5.83
C SER A 4 -26.21 22.83 -4.82
N LEU A 5 -25.88 21.59 -5.18
CA LEU A 5 -25.91 20.46 -4.26
C LEU A 5 -24.63 20.52 -3.42
N LEU A 6 -24.72 21.06 -2.20
CA LEU A 6 -23.67 20.93 -1.20
C LEU A 6 -23.68 19.50 -0.67
N LEU A 7 -22.87 18.64 -1.26
CA LEU A 7 -22.54 17.33 -0.70
C LEU A 7 -21.53 17.55 0.44
N SER A 8 -22.03 17.63 1.68
CA SER A 8 -21.16 17.51 2.84
C SER A 8 -20.90 16.02 3.08
N GLY A 9 -19.69 15.58 2.84
CA GLY A 9 -19.26 14.21 3.08
C GLY A 9 -18.00 14.19 3.93
N PHE A 10 -17.79 13.10 4.68
CA PHE A 10 -16.54 12.84 5.37
C PHE A 10 -15.61 12.06 4.45
N LEU A 11 -14.33 12.45 4.40
CA LEU A 11 -13.27 11.68 3.77
C LEU A 11 -12.57 10.84 4.83
N THR A 12 -12.36 9.57 4.55
CA THR A 12 -11.59 8.68 5.41
C THR A 12 -10.20 8.51 4.83
N PHE A 13 -9.20 8.95 5.56
CA PHE A 13 -7.78 8.74 5.27
C PHE A 13 -7.20 7.77 6.29
N VAL A 14 -6.51 6.74 5.81
CA VAL A 14 -5.84 5.74 6.63
C VAL A 14 -4.36 5.73 6.31
N GLU A 15 -3.53 5.64 7.32
CA GLU A 15 -2.10 5.35 7.20
C GLU A 15 -1.81 4.03 7.91
N LEU A 16 -1.09 3.14 7.25
CA LEU A 16 -0.71 1.84 7.78
C LEU A 16 0.73 1.49 7.40
N ASN A 17 1.53 1.13 8.39
CA ASN A 17 2.80 0.46 8.16
C ASN A 17 2.53 -1.04 7.98
N CYS A 18 2.88 -1.56 6.79
CA CYS A 18 2.67 -2.97 6.46
C CYS A 18 3.70 -3.91 7.10
N GLU A 19 4.65 -3.37 7.87
CA GLU A 19 5.68 -4.14 8.58
C GLU A 19 6.44 -5.10 7.66
N ASN A 20 7.13 -4.54 6.67
CA ASN A 20 7.90 -5.29 5.67
C ASN A 20 7.02 -6.27 4.87
N LEU A 21 6.09 -5.73 4.10
CA LEU A 21 5.27 -6.54 3.21
C LEU A 21 6.07 -6.91 1.96
N PHE A 22 6.76 -8.05 2.03
CA PHE A 22 7.48 -8.65 0.93
C PHE A 22 6.65 -9.76 0.28
N ASP A 23 6.83 -9.95 -1.04
CA ASP A 23 6.36 -11.18 -1.67
C ASP A 23 7.26 -12.38 -1.26
N TYR A 24 6.97 -13.58 -1.76
CA TYR A 24 7.73 -14.78 -1.44
C TYR A 24 8.76 -15.15 -2.53
N HIS A 25 8.98 -14.21 -3.47
CA HIS A 25 10.01 -14.31 -4.53
C HIS A 25 11.16 -13.35 -4.21
N HIS A 26 12.37 -13.76 -4.57
CA HIS A 26 13.55 -12.91 -4.42
C HIS A 26 13.67 -11.94 -5.60
N ASP A 27 13.81 -10.65 -5.30
CA ASP A 27 14.12 -9.61 -6.28
C ASP A 27 15.62 -9.46 -6.46
N GLU A 28 16.11 -9.55 -7.69
CA GLU A 28 17.53 -9.34 -7.97
C GLU A 28 17.99 -7.94 -7.54
N GLY A 29 19.13 -7.90 -6.84
CA GLY A 29 19.74 -6.66 -6.39
C GLY A 29 19.14 -6.06 -5.13
N LYS A 30 18.20 -6.76 -4.46
CA LYS A 30 17.60 -6.36 -3.19
C LYS A 30 17.95 -7.34 -2.08
N ASP A 31 18.00 -6.83 -0.85
CA ASP A 31 18.28 -7.62 0.35
C ASP A 31 16.97 -8.02 1.04
N ASP A 32 16.23 -8.90 0.40
CA ASP A 32 14.94 -9.42 0.86
C ASP A 32 14.99 -10.91 1.24
N THR A 33 16.16 -11.53 1.19
CA THR A 33 16.34 -12.98 1.35
C THR A 33 15.87 -13.52 2.69
N GLU A 34 15.85 -12.72 3.76
CA GLU A 34 15.35 -13.14 5.07
C GLU A 34 13.84 -13.46 5.08
N TYR A 35 13.11 -13.02 4.07
CA TYR A 35 11.66 -13.23 3.93
C TYR A 35 11.30 -14.33 2.94
N LEU A 36 12.28 -15.02 2.38
CA LEU A 36 12.03 -16.15 1.48
C LEU A 36 11.70 -17.43 2.28
N PRO A 37 11.04 -18.43 1.65
CA PRO A 37 10.65 -19.67 2.35
C PRO A 37 11.79 -20.43 2.99
N GLU A 38 12.98 -20.41 2.41
CA GLU A 38 14.21 -21.05 2.89
C GLU A 38 14.96 -20.26 3.96
N ALA A 39 14.58 -19.00 4.19
CA ALA A 39 15.21 -18.15 5.20
C ALA A 39 14.73 -18.47 6.63
N THR A 40 15.42 -17.94 7.63
CA THR A 40 15.11 -18.17 9.06
C THR A 40 13.66 -17.77 9.42
N ARG A 41 13.09 -16.77 8.77
CA ARG A 41 11.71 -16.31 8.99
C ARG A 41 10.65 -17.18 8.33
N HIS A 42 11.03 -18.10 7.46
CA HIS A 42 10.14 -19.01 6.75
C HIS A 42 8.96 -18.31 6.07
N TRP A 43 9.28 -17.32 5.25
CA TRP A 43 8.28 -16.55 4.52
C TRP A 43 7.67 -17.34 3.39
N THR A 44 6.56 -18.02 3.63
CA THR A 44 5.87 -18.88 2.69
C THR A 44 4.75 -18.16 1.96
N LYS A 45 4.34 -18.71 0.80
CA LYS A 45 3.15 -18.23 0.07
C LYS A 45 1.91 -18.15 0.97
N GLN A 46 1.70 -19.12 1.84
CA GLN A 46 0.55 -19.14 2.75
C GLN A 46 0.61 -17.99 3.76
N ARG A 47 1.79 -17.70 4.33
CA ARG A 47 1.99 -16.58 5.25
C ARG A 47 1.81 -15.25 4.57
N TYR A 48 2.31 -15.11 3.35
CA TYR A 48 2.14 -13.93 2.52
C TYR A 48 0.66 -13.59 2.30
N TRP A 49 -0.13 -14.55 1.80
CA TRP A 49 -1.55 -14.34 1.55
C TRP A 49 -2.35 -14.09 2.83
N ARG A 50 -1.97 -14.73 3.94
CA ARG A 50 -2.57 -14.44 5.25
C ARG A 50 -2.31 -12.99 5.66
N LYS A 51 -1.09 -12.50 5.49
CA LYS A 51 -0.72 -11.10 5.81
C LYS A 51 -1.48 -10.13 4.92
N LEU A 52 -1.57 -10.37 3.61
CA LEU A 52 -2.35 -9.54 2.68
C LEU A 52 -3.82 -9.45 3.10
N ASN A 53 -4.43 -10.58 3.43
CA ASN A 53 -5.83 -10.61 3.84
C ASN A 53 -6.07 -9.96 5.21
N ASN A 54 -5.14 -10.08 6.14
CA ASN A 54 -5.20 -9.37 7.42
C ASN A 54 -5.14 -7.85 7.21
N ILE A 55 -4.24 -7.38 6.38
CA ILE A 55 -4.14 -5.95 6.00
C ILE A 55 -5.46 -5.50 5.36
N ALA A 56 -5.99 -6.27 4.42
CA ALA A 56 -7.25 -5.96 3.76
C ALA A 56 -8.42 -5.83 4.75
N GLN A 57 -8.54 -6.74 5.70
CA GLN A 57 -9.57 -6.70 6.74
C GLN A 57 -9.40 -5.48 7.65
N GLU A 58 -8.18 -5.16 8.04
CA GLU A 58 -7.90 -3.98 8.87
C GLU A 58 -8.29 -2.69 8.13
N LEU A 59 -7.91 -2.56 6.87
CA LEU A 59 -8.27 -1.41 6.05
C LEU A 59 -9.78 -1.27 5.86
N LEU A 60 -10.49 -2.36 5.60
CA LEU A 60 -11.95 -2.36 5.45
C LEU A 60 -12.67 -2.00 6.75
N SER A 61 -12.05 -2.25 7.91
CA SER A 61 -12.62 -1.91 9.22
C SER A 61 -12.47 -0.44 9.62
N CYS A 62 -11.64 0.33 8.90
CA CYS A 62 -11.33 1.71 9.23
C CYS A 62 -12.43 2.72 8.85
N SER A 63 -13.46 2.30 8.15
CA SER A 63 -14.57 3.16 7.75
C SER A 63 -15.91 2.50 8.10
N ASP A 64 -16.78 3.24 8.78
CA ASP A 64 -18.10 2.75 9.17
C ASP A 64 -19.10 2.75 8.01
N ASP A 65 -18.97 3.70 7.08
CA ASP A 65 -19.94 3.96 6.01
C ASP A 65 -19.46 3.54 4.61
N GLY A 66 -18.52 2.61 4.53
CA GLY A 66 -17.99 2.15 3.26
C GLY A 66 -16.52 1.81 3.32
N ILE A 67 -15.79 2.16 2.26
CA ILE A 67 -14.34 1.95 2.19
C ILE A 67 -13.61 3.27 2.43
N PRO A 68 -12.39 3.26 3.02
CA PRO A 68 -11.55 4.45 3.08
C PRO A 68 -11.32 5.06 1.69
N ASP A 69 -11.28 6.38 1.60
CA ASP A 69 -11.08 7.10 0.34
C ASP A 69 -9.62 7.10 -0.11
N LEU A 70 -8.72 7.30 0.86
CA LEU A 70 -7.28 7.31 0.66
C LEU A 70 -6.60 6.43 1.70
N ILE A 71 -5.61 5.65 1.27
CA ILE A 71 -4.81 4.79 2.15
C ILE A 71 -3.34 4.96 1.81
N ALA A 72 -2.56 5.47 2.76
CA ALA A 72 -1.12 5.52 2.67
C ALA A 72 -0.51 4.27 3.29
N LEU A 73 0.29 3.53 2.53
CA LEU A 73 0.98 2.33 2.98
C LEU A 73 2.49 2.56 3.00
N CYS A 74 3.12 2.14 4.08
CA CYS A 74 4.58 2.11 4.22
C CYS A 74 5.09 0.67 4.27
N GLU A 75 6.34 0.50 3.90
CA GLU A 75 7.02 -0.80 3.92
C GLU A 75 6.38 -1.85 3.01
N VAL A 76 6.10 -1.45 1.78
CA VAL A 76 5.64 -2.32 0.69
C VAL A 76 6.81 -2.57 -0.27
N GLU A 77 7.01 -3.81 -0.70
CA GLU A 77 8.16 -4.17 -1.52
C GLU A 77 8.03 -3.68 -2.97
N ASN A 78 6.94 -4.03 -3.65
CA ASN A 78 6.85 -3.84 -5.09
C ASN A 78 5.42 -3.74 -5.62
N ASP A 79 5.31 -3.47 -6.91
CA ASP A 79 4.06 -3.38 -7.65
C ASP A 79 3.24 -4.68 -7.60
N SER A 80 3.91 -5.83 -7.67
CA SER A 80 3.27 -7.15 -7.59
C SER A 80 2.51 -7.33 -6.28
N THR A 81 3.11 -6.92 -5.16
CA THR A 81 2.50 -6.96 -3.83
C THR A 81 1.26 -6.07 -3.75
N LEU A 82 1.33 -4.85 -4.30
CA LEU A 82 0.17 -3.95 -4.36
C LEU A 82 -0.93 -4.46 -5.27
N ASN A 83 -0.57 -5.04 -6.40
CA ASN A 83 -1.54 -5.68 -7.29
C ASN A 83 -2.25 -6.84 -6.59
N ASP A 84 -1.51 -7.68 -5.87
CA ASP A 84 -2.10 -8.77 -5.09
C ASP A 84 -3.04 -8.24 -4.00
N LEU A 85 -2.63 -7.18 -3.28
CA LEU A 85 -3.46 -6.57 -2.25
C LEU A 85 -4.75 -5.99 -2.82
N THR A 86 -4.65 -5.18 -3.88
CA THR A 86 -5.80 -4.43 -4.41
C THR A 86 -6.71 -5.24 -5.31
N LYS A 87 -6.19 -6.22 -6.04
CA LYS A 87 -6.94 -6.94 -7.08
C LYS A 87 -7.24 -8.40 -6.76
N ARG A 88 -6.54 -9.00 -5.79
CA ARG A 88 -6.63 -10.44 -5.51
C ARG A 88 -6.93 -10.81 -4.05
N SER A 89 -6.61 -9.95 -3.08
CA SER A 89 -6.91 -10.17 -1.67
C SER A 89 -8.39 -9.94 -1.35
N LEU A 90 -8.75 -9.95 -0.07
CA LEU A 90 -10.10 -9.58 0.40
C LEU A 90 -10.46 -8.12 0.07
N LEU A 91 -9.49 -7.29 -0.30
CA LEU A 91 -9.71 -5.89 -0.74
C LEU A 91 -10.17 -5.78 -2.20
N ARG A 92 -10.16 -6.87 -2.97
CA ARG A 92 -10.39 -6.88 -4.44
C ARG A 92 -11.68 -6.23 -4.91
N HIS A 93 -12.73 -6.28 -4.10
CA HIS A 93 -14.04 -5.71 -4.46
C HIS A 93 -14.17 -4.22 -4.15
N ALA A 94 -13.21 -3.63 -3.45
CA ALA A 94 -13.21 -2.21 -3.13
C ALA A 94 -12.86 -1.31 -4.32
N GLY A 95 -12.23 -1.84 -5.36
CA GLY A 95 -11.94 -1.11 -6.59
C GLY A 95 -10.79 -0.11 -6.48
N TYR A 96 -9.88 -0.26 -5.52
CA TYR A 96 -8.74 0.64 -5.36
C TYR A 96 -7.80 0.61 -6.56
N GLU A 97 -7.33 1.80 -6.91
CA GLU A 97 -6.15 2.04 -7.72
C GLU A 97 -5.01 2.54 -6.80
N TYR A 98 -3.78 2.54 -7.29
CA TYR A 98 -2.65 2.94 -6.46
C TYR A 98 -1.55 3.67 -7.23
N LEU A 99 -0.78 4.45 -6.48
CA LEU A 99 0.50 5.04 -6.86
C LEU A 99 1.57 4.49 -5.94
N MET A 100 2.76 4.24 -6.47
CA MET A 100 3.87 3.68 -5.71
C MET A 100 5.16 4.41 -6.03
N THR A 101 5.99 4.64 -5.03
CA THR A 101 7.36 5.13 -5.22
C THR A 101 8.30 3.98 -5.55
N ASN A 102 9.49 4.31 -6.02
CA ASN A 102 10.60 3.37 -6.14
C ASN A 102 11.77 3.92 -5.31
N SER A 103 11.86 3.45 -4.08
CA SER A 103 12.83 3.91 -3.09
C SER A 103 14.22 3.31 -3.34
N PRO A 104 15.30 4.03 -2.99
CA PRO A 104 16.64 3.47 -2.94
C PRO A 104 16.91 2.59 -1.70
N ASP A 105 15.89 2.26 -0.92
CA ASP A 105 16.06 1.41 0.26
C ASP A 105 16.59 0.03 -0.13
N VAL A 106 17.69 -0.38 0.51
CA VAL A 106 18.36 -1.66 0.23
C VAL A 106 17.51 -2.88 0.55
N ARG A 107 16.51 -2.75 1.43
CA ARG A 107 15.55 -3.81 1.73
C ARG A 107 14.51 -3.98 0.63
N GLY A 108 14.45 -3.07 -0.34
CA GLY A 108 13.46 -3.08 -1.42
C GLY A 108 12.05 -2.74 -0.95
N ILE A 109 11.89 -1.87 0.05
CA ILE A 109 10.60 -1.40 0.55
C ILE A 109 10.30 0.03 0.10
N ASP A 110 9.05 0.29 -0.17
CA ASP A 110 8.55 1.54 -0.70
C ASP A 110 7.32 2.04 0.05
N VAL A 111 6.82 3.19 -0.37
CA VAL A 111 5.55 3.74 0.06
C VAL A 111 4.56 3.75 -1.10
N ALA A 112 3.30 3.55 -0.77
CA ALA A 112 2.22 3.53 -1.74
C ALA A 112 1.02 4.35 -1.26
N LEU A 113 0.25 4.87 -2.20
CA LEU A 113 -1.03 5.51 -1.95
C LEU A 113 -2.11 4.76 -2.72
N LEU A 114 -3.06 4.16 -2.00
CA LEU A 114 -4.28 3.62 -2.58
C LEU A 114 -5.35 4.70 -2.57
N TYR A 115 -6.12 4.79 -3.64
CA TYR A 115 -7.23 5.73 -3.72
C TYR A 115 -8.46 5.08 -4.33
N SER A 116 -9.64 5.52 -3.87
CA SER A 116 -10.90 5.15 -4.48
C SER A 116 -11.11 6.02 -5.74
N PRO A 117 -11.18 5.45 -6.95
CA PRO A 117 -11.40 6.24 -8.16
C PRO A 117 -12.80 6.86 -8.25
N PHE A 118 -13.72 6.49 -7.34
CA PHE A 118 -15.04 7.11 -7.22
C PHE A 118 -14.98 8.50 -6.58
N THR A 119 -13.97 8.76 -5.75
CA THR A 119 -13.83 10.01 -5.00
C THR A 119 -12.58 10.81 -5.37
N PHE A 120 -11.55 10.16 -5.89
CA PHE A 120 -10.28 10.77 -6.23
C PHE A 120 -9.78 10.38 -7.63
N ALA A 121 -9.11 11.32 -8.27
CA ALA A 121 -8.33 11.08 -9.48
C ALA A 121 -6.96 11.76 -9.33
N PRO A 122 -5.84 11.05 -9.53
CA PRO A 122 -4.53 11.67 -9.44
C PRO A 122 -4.32 12.60 -10.64
N ILE A 123 -3.80 13.80 -10.38
CA ILE A 123 -3.44 14.77 -11.43
C ILE A 123 -1.95 14.65 -11.73
N ARG A 124 -1.12 14.50 -10.70
CA ARG A 124 0.34 14.41 -10.81
C ARG A 124 0.91 13.62 -9.64
N SER A 125 1.94 12.86 -9.92
CA SER A 125 2.72 12.13 -8.91
C SER A 125 4.20 12.28 -9.21
N TYR A 126 5.01 12.54 -8.18
CA TYR A 126 6.46 12.54 -8.27
C TYR A 126 7.07 12.25 -6.90
N SER A 127 8.25 11.65 -6.91
CA SER A 127 9.00 11.34 -5.70
C SER A 127 9.97 12.46 -5.37
N LEU A 128 9.99 12.87 -4.10
CA LEU A 128 10.97 13.81 -3.58
C LEU A 128 12.05 13.04 -2.82
N ARG A 129 13.31 13.28 -3.20
CA ARG A 129 14.43 12.76 -2.45
C ARG A 129 14.81 13.76 -1.37
N VAL A 130 14.71 13.35 -0.12
CA VAL A 130 15.21 14.13 1.02
C VAL A 130 16.67 13.77 1.27
N THR A 131 17.56 14.71 1.08
CA THR A 131 18.96 14.56 1.48
C THR A 131 19.10 14.99 2.94
N PRO A 132 19.77 14.20 3.80
CA PRO A 132 20.06 14.63 5.16
C PRO A 132 20.87 15.93 5.12
N VAL A 133 20.45 16.91 5.93
CA VAL A 133 21.28 18.10 6.17
C VAL A 133 22.38 17.65 7.11
N GLU A 134 23.62 17.66 6.64
CA GLU A 134 24.76 17.48 7.52
C GLU A 134 24.75 18.64 8.53
N HIS A 135 24.54 18.30 9.79
CA HIS A 135 24.76 19.26 10.87
C HIS A 135 26.25 19.52 10.98
N MET A 136 26.62 20.70 10.55
CA MET A 136 27.98 21.21 10.80
C MET A 136 28.18 21.47 12.29
#